data_90c1c455c03c5cabf084c0bb6db8eb87
#
_entry.id   90c1c455c03c5cabf084c0bb6db8eb87
#
_cell.length_a   1.000
_cell.length_b   1.000
_cell.length_c   1.000
_cell.angle_alpha   90.00
_cell.angle_beta   90.00
_cell.angle_gamma   90.00
#
_symmetry.space_group_name_H-M   'P 1'
#
loop_
_entity.id
_entity.type
_entity.pdbx_description
1 polymer ?
#
loop_
_entity_poly.entity_id
_entity_poly.type
_entity_poly.pdbx_seq_one_letter_code
_entity_poly.pdbx_strand_id
1 'polypeptide(L)'
;MAVPAEIRAVPRPVNTIVDDSGTNSPKRYAVRQRASSKYIPGGNPQPKNGKVIGHIIDYKYVPLTDSTASDGPDMLSYGASALVKSVSADLLSDLLNIYPANEAYSIMSIATLRVIRPKITLGRMATHYRRTFVCKDYPGAAMSKNTLGNLLQRIGQDGNKRKDFYQLRISSVAEDHHIAIDGTLKQNTSIVNDLSAYSYKARTRGCSEVSVLYAYD
;
A
#
# COMPACT_ATOMS: atom_id res chain seq x y z
N MET A 1 -8.09 -12.19 30.77
CA MET A 1 -8.30 -11.67 32.15
C MET A 1 -9.65 -10.98 32.23
N ALA A 2 -10.28 -10.94 33.41
CA ALA A 2 -11.54 -10.23 33.54
C ALA A 2 -11.27 -8.71 33.64
N VAL A 3 -12.01 -7.92 32.89
CA VAL A 3 -11.90 -6.43 32.93
C VAL A 3 -12.37 -5.93 34.30
N PRO A 4 -11.62 -5.07 35.01
CA PRO A 4 -12.02 -4.47 36.31
C PRO A 4 -13.38 -3.78 36.24
N ALA A 5 -14.13 -3.82 37.36
CA ALA A 5 -15.47 -3.24 37.44
C ALA A 5 -15.47 -1.72 37.17
N GLU A 6 -14.44 -1.02 37.63
CA GLU A 6 -14.25 0.42 37.42
C GLU A 6 -14.10 0.79 35.94
N ILE A 7 -13.36 -0.03 35.19
CA ILE A 7 -13.18 0.16 33.75
C ILE A 7 -14.49 -0.14 32.98
N ARG A 8 -15.28 -1.13 33.47
CA ARG A 8 -16.59 -1.43 32.87
C ARG A 8 -17.60 -0.31 33.10
N ALA A 9 -17.48 0.45 34.18
CA ALA A 9 -18.36 1.54 34.52
C ALA A 9 -18.12 2.83 33.72
N VAL A 10 -16.99 2.92 32.99
CA VAL A 10 -16.65 4.12 32.21
C VAL A 10 -17.72 4.38 31.15
N PRO A 11 -18.29 5.61 31.08
CA PRO A 11 -19.25 6.00 30.05
C PRO A 11 -18.66 5.81 28.64
N ARG A 12 -19.38 5.13 27.76
CA ARG A 12 -18.96 4.82 26.39
C ARG A 12 -20.19 4.62 25.49
N PRO A 13 -20.01 4.56 24.15
CA PRO A 13 -21.13 4.35 23.23
C PRO A 13 -21.92 3.08 23.57
N VAL A 14 -23.23 3.14 23.37
CA VAL A 14 -24.13 2.01 23.58
C VAL A 14 -23.77 0.81 22.68
N ASN A 15 -24.16 -0.38 23.09
CA ASN A 15 -23.90 -1.62 22.33
C ASN A 15 -22.40 -1.90 22.12
N THR A 16 -21.58 -1.65 23.14
CA THR A 16 -20.13 -1.90 23.14
C THR A 16 -19.71 -2.87 24.24
N ILE A 17 -18.57 -3.49 24.05
CA ILE A 17 -17.89 -4.36 25.02
C ILE A 17 -16.45 -3.87 25.23
N VAL A 18 -15.91 -4.09 26.42
CA VAL A 18 -14.51 -3.79 26.73
C VAL A 18 -13.73 -5.10 26.80
N ASP A 19 -12.66 -5.19 26.01
CA ASP A 19 -11.70 -6.29 26.03
C ASP A 19 -10.41 -5.85 26.73
N ASP A 20 -9.84 -6.74 27.55
CA ASP A 20 -8.51 -6.56 28.15
C ASP A 20 -7.48 -7.31 27.29
N SER A 21 -6.56 -6.58 26.67
CA SER A 21 -5.46 -7.14 25.86
C SER A 21 -4.36 -7.78 26.70
N GLY A 22 -4.39 -7.61 28.03
CA GLY A 22 -3.37 -8.10 28.95
C GLY A 22 -2.00 -7.44 28.82
N THR A 23 -1.86 -6.42 27.97
CA THR A 23 -0.58 -5.72 27.77
C THR A 23 -0.41 -4.55 28.73
N ASN A 24 0.84 -4.23 29.07
CA ASN A 24 1.19 -3.07 29.92
C ASN A 24 1.24 -1.78 29.05
N SER A 25 0.16 -1.49 28.35
CA SER A 25 0.04 -0.34 27.42
C SER A 25 -1.11 0.56 27.87
N PRO A 26 -1.01 1.88 27.66
CA PRO A 26 -2.14 2.80 27.87
C PRO A 26 -3.39 2.39 27.09
N LYS A 27 -3.24 1.64 25.98
CA LYS A 27 -4.33 1.11 25.14
C LYS A 27 -4.77 -0.31 25.54
N ARG A 28 -4.50 -0.73 26.76
CA ARG A 28 -4.83 -2.07 27.27
C ARG A 28 -6.31 -2.42 27.10
N TYR A 29 -7.21 -1.49 27.44
CA TYR A 29 -8.65 -1.72 27.41
C TYR A 29 -9.24 -1.23 26.11
N ALA A 30 -9.48 -2.17 25.18
CA ALA A 30 -10.08 -1.88 23.88
C ALA A 30 -11.61 -1.89 23.95
N VAL A 31 -12.27 -0.88 23.42
CA VAL A 31 -13.73 -0.80 23.28
C VAL A 31 -14.11 -1.29 21.89
N ARG A 32 -14.91 -2.35 21.82
CA ARG A 32 -15.42 -2.93 20.57
C ARG A 32 -16.91 -2.77 20.43
N GLN A 33 -17.37 -2.55 19.23
CA GLN A 33 -18.78 -2.62 18.89
C GLN A 33 -19.27 -4.07 18.90
N ARG A 34 -20.46 -4.35 19.40
CA ARG A 34 -21.10 -5.67 19.25
C ARG A 34 -21.65 -5.78 17.84
N ALA A 35 -21.18 -6.77 17.06
CA ALA A 35 -21.61 -6.92 15.67
C ALA A 35 -22.81 -7.84 15.53
N SER A 36 -22.86 -8.97 16.30
CA SER A 36 -23.91 -9.97 16.24
C SER A 36 -23.82 -10.93 17.44
N SER A 37 -24.73 -11.88 17.59
CA SER A 37 -24.60 -13.00 18.51
C SER A 37 -24.49 -14.30 17.71
N LYS A 38 -23.65 -15.23 18.19
CA LYS A 38 -23.58 -16.59 17.67
C LYS A 38 -24.57 -17.46 18.44
N TYR A 39 -25.51 -18.05 17.73
CA TYR A 39 -26.41 -19.05 18.33
C TYR A 39 -25.63 -20.32 18.69
N ILE A 40 -25.79 -20.81 19.91
CA ILE A 40 -25.26 -22.09 20.37
C ILE A 40 -26.46 -22.97 20.77
N PRO A 41 -26.67 -24.11 20.10
CA PRO A 41 -27.77 -25.03 20.47
C PRO A 41 -27.63 -25.48 21.93
N GLY A 42 -28.69 -25.25 22.74
CA GLY A 42 -28.70 -25.62 24.16
C GLY A 42 -27.92 -24.70 25.10
N GLY A 43 -27.37 -23.58 24.64
CA GLY A 43 -26.60 -22.60 25.43
C GLY A 43 -27.04 -21.14 25.20
N ASN A 44 -26.50 -20.23 26.03
CA ASN A 44 -26.78 -18.83 25.85
C ASN A 44 -26.05 -18.29 24.60
N PRO A 45 -26.68 -17.37 23.82
CA PRO A 45 -26.05 -16.75 22.67
C PRO A 45 -24.76 -16.03 23.06
N GLN A 46 -23.65 -16.33 22.36
CA GLN A 46 -22.39 -15.66 22.58
C GLN A 46 -22.28 -14.41 21.69
N PRO A 47 -21.96 -13.22 22.27
CA PRO A 47 -21.79 -12.02 21.48
C PRO A 47 -20.54 -12.14 20.59
N LYS A 48 -20.68 -11.80 19.32
CA LYS A 48 -19.56 -11.71 18.38
C LYS A 48 -19.00 -10.29 18.42
N ASN A 49 -17.73 -10.18 18.78
CA ASN A 49 -17.04 -8.88 18.86
C ASN A 49 -16.76 -8.32 17.45
N GLY A 50 -17.15 -7.07 17.25
CA GLY A 50 -16.90 -6.30 16.04
C GLY A 50 -15.57 -5.54 16.10
N LYS A 51 -15.47 -4.46 15.30
CA LYS A 51 -14.30 -3.59 15.22
C LYS A 51 -14.03 -2.89 16.56
N VAL A 52 -12.75 -2.63 16.85
CA VAL A 52 -12.35 -1.70 17.93
C VAL A 52 -12.74 -0.30 17.50
N ILE A 53 -13.45 0.43 18.35
CA ILE A 53 -13.91 1.79 18.09
C ILE A 53 -13.26 2.83 19.01
N GLY A 54 -12.50 2.39 20.01
CA GLY A 54 -11.78 3.25 20.94
C GLY A 54 -11.06 2.46 22.02
N HIS A 55 -10.48 3.16 22.96
CA HIS A 55 -9.81 2.60 24.13
C HIS A 55 -10.28 3.34 25.40
N ILE A 56 -10.16 2.69 26.56
CA ILE A 56 -10.29 3.35 27.85
C ILE A 56 -8.87 3.64 28.34
N ILE A 57 -8.55 4.92 28.48
CA ILE A 57 -7.27 5.45 28.96
C ILE A 57 -7.59 6.39 30.12
N ASP A 58 -6.92 6.21 31.26
CA ASP A 58 -7.11 7.02 32.46
C ASP A 58 -8.59 7.21 32.86
N TYR A 59 -9.34 6.09 32.86
CA TYR A 59 -10.77 6.05 33.16
C TYR A 59 -11.66 6.93 32.25
N LYS A 60 -11.18 7.25 31.03
CA LYS A 60 -11.94 7.98 30.01
C LYS A 60 -12.01 7.19 28.73
N TYR A 61 -13.16 7.20 28.08
CA TYR A 61 -13.29 6.65 26.74
C TYR A 61 -12.63 7.59 25.72
N VAL A 62 -11.64 7.08 25.02
CA VAL A 62 -10.95 7.76 23.92
C VAL A 62 -11.34 7.04 22.64
N PRO A 63 -12.11 7.65 21.74
CA PRO A 63 -12.46 7.06 20.46
C PRO A 63 -11.19 6.80 19.64
N LEU A 64 -11.19 5.74 18.83
CA LEU A 64 -10.24 5.66 17.74
C LEU A 64 -10.54 6.83 16.81
N THR A 65 -9.75 7.86 16.90
CA THR A 65 -9.75 8.88 15.87
C THR A 65 -9.32 8.15 14.60
N ASP A 66 -10.23 8.01 13.64
CA ASP A 66 -9.82 7.64 12.30
C ASP A 66 -8.75 8.65 11.92
N SER A 67 -7.50 8.19 11.80
CA SER A 67 -6.37 9.04 11.40
C SER A 67 -6.56 9.59 9.96
N THR A 68 -7.74 9.38 9.40
CA THR A 68 -8.21 9.89 8.12
C THR A 68 -9.09 11.13 8.22
N ALA A 69 -9.62 11.46 9.41
CA ALA A 69 -10.31 12.73 9.64
C ALA A 69 -9.30 13.73 10.25
N SER A 70 -8.54 14.42 9.42
CA SER A 70 -7.97 15.69 9.82
C SER A 70 -9.10 16.72 9.72
N ASP A 71 -9.53 17.30 10.83
CA ASP A 71 -10.48 18.41 10.87
C ASP A 71 -9.92 19.72 10.25
N GLY A 72 -8.81 19.63 9.54
CA GLY A 72 -8.19 20.73 8.82
C GLY A 72 -8.39 20.60 7.30
N PRO A 73 -8.21 21.67 6.54
CA PRO A 73 -8.28 21.62 5.09
C PRO A 73 -7.29 20.58 4.57
N ASP A 74 -7.73 19.68 3.69
CA ASP A 74 -6.89 18.67 3.05
C ASP A 74 -5.83 19.36 2.20
N MET A 75 -4.64 19.56 2.77
CA MET A 75 -3.50 20.08 2.03
C MET A 75 -2.81 18.93 1.30
N LEU A 76 -3.03 18.87 -0.01
CA LEU A 76 -2.40 17.89 -0.88
C LEU A 76 -1.22 18.52 -1.64
N SER A 77 -0.09 17.84 -1.67
CA SER A 77 1.03 18.23 -2.55
C SER A 77 0.64 17.98 -4.01
N TYR A 78 0.67 19.03 -4.85
CA TYR A 78 0.15 19.02 -6.22
C TYR A 78 1.24 19.06 -7.30
N GLY A 79 2.11 20.06 -7.30
CA GLY A 79 2.95 20.42 -8.44
C GLY A 79 3.72 19.26 -9.08
N ALA A 80 4.43 18.46 -8.27
CA ALA A 80 5.20 17.33 -8.78
C ALA A 80 4.31 16.22 -9.36
N SER A 81 3.14 15.95 -8.76
CA SER A 81 2.19 14.95 -9.29
C SER A 81 1.57 15.40 -10.60
N ALA A 82 1.24 16.70 -10.73
CA ALA A 82 0.72 17.28 -11.96
C ALA A 82 1.71 17.17 -13.13
N LEU A 83 2.99 17.46 -12.87
CA LEU A 83 4.05 17.32 -13.88
C LEU A 83 4.18 15.87 -14.35
N VAL A 84 4.28 14.91 -13.40
CA VAL A 84 4.38 13.49 -13.77
C VAL A 84 3.14 13.05 -14.56
N LYS A 85 1.94 13.45 -14.15
CA LYS A 85 0.70 13.13 -14.84
C LYS A 85 0.69 13.67 -16.29
N SER A 86 1.16 14.90 -16.50
CA SER A 86 1.16 15.52 -17.84
C SER A 86 2.06 14.78 -18.83
N VAL A 87 3.20 14.23 -18.38
CA VAL A 87 4.14 13.50 -19.23
C VAL A 87 3.87 11.98 -19.30
N SER A 88 2.90 11.48 -18.56
CA SER A 88 2.59 10.03 -18.48
C SER A 88 1.14 9.69 -18.83
N ALA A 89 0.42 10.59 -19.50
CA ALA A 89 -0.99 10.37 -19.86
C ALA A 89 -1.17 9.14 -20.75
N ASP A 90 -0.31 8.98 -21.76
CA ASP A 90 -0.33 7.85 -22.69
C ASP A 90 -0.04 6.53 -21.99
N LEU A 91 0.88 6.56 -21.01
CA LEU A 91 1.21 5.38 -20.20
C LEU A 91 0.00 4.85 -19.43
N LEU A 92 -0.84 5.74 -18.89
CA LEU A 92 -2.08 5.31 -18.23
C LEU A 92 -3.04 4.65 -19.22
N SER A 93 -3.18 5.23 -20.42
CA SER A 93 -4.03 4.66 -21.48
C SER A 93 -3.58 3.25 -21.85
N ASP A 94 -2.28 3.05 -22.06
CA ASP A 94 -1.71 1.75 -22.38
C ASP A 94 -1.93 0.72 -21.26
N LEU A 95 -1.76 1.15 -20.01
CA LEU A 95 -2.02 0.28 -18.86
C LEU A 95 -3.49 -0.12 -18.74
N LEU A 96 -4.43 0.78 -19.03
CA LEU A 96 -5.87 0.50 -18.99
C LEU A 96 -6.31 -0.48 -20.09
N ASN A 97 -5.57 -0.57 -21.20
CA ASN A 97 -5.81 -1.56 -22.24
C ASN A 97 -5.43 -3.00 -21.81
N ILE A 98 -4.55 -3.13 -20.81
CA ILE A 98 -3.97 -4.43 -20.41
C ILE A 98 -4.42 -4.86 -19.02
N TYR A 99 -4.57 -3.91 -18.11
CA TYR A 99 -4.88 -4.17 -16.70
C TYR A 99 -6.25 -3.60 -16.33
N PRO A 100 -6.96 -4.23 -15.39
CA PRO A 100 -8.14 -3.62 -14.78
C PRO A 100 -7.82 -2.24 -14.18
N ALA A 101 -8.77 -1.32 -14.21
CA ALA A 101 -8.57 0.08 -13.82
C ALA A 101 -7.96 0.23 -12.40
N ASN A 102 -8.38 -0.59 -11.43
CA ASN A 102 -7.84 -0.58 -10.08
C ASN A 102 -6.36 -0.97 -10.02
N GLU A 103 -5.91 -1.90 -10.88
CA GLU A 103 -4.50 -2.30 -10.99
C GLU A 103 -3.70 -1.24 -11.74
N ALA A 104 -4.19 -0.73 -12.87
CA ALA A 104 -3.58 0.36 -13.62
C ALA A 104 -3.37 1.61 -12.74
N TYR A 105 -4.38 2.00 -11.96
CA TYR A 105 -4.27 3.11 -11.01
C TYR A 105 -3.26 2.85 -9.89
N SER A 106 -3.18 1.61 -9.41
CA SER A 106 -2.17 1.25 -8.41
C SER A 106 -0.75 1.30 -8.99
N ILE A 107 -0.56 0.82 -10.23
CA ILE A 107 0.73 0.89 -10.94
C ILE A 107 1.15 2.36 -11.14
N MET A 108 0.26 3.20 -11.67
CA MET A 108 0.52 4.62 -11.87
C MET A 108 0.82 5.35 -10.56
N SER A 109 0.08 5.01 -9.50
CA SER A 109 0.33 5.58 -8.16
C SER A 109 1.72 5.22 -7.62
N ILE A 110 2.14 3.95 -7.77
CA ILE A 110 3.48 3.50 -7.39
C ILE A 110 4.54 4.25 -8.19
N ALA A 111 4.38 4.29 -9.52
CA ALA A 111 5.34 4.94 -10.43
C ALA A 111 5.47 6.43 -10.10
N THR A 112 4.35 7.15 -10.02
CA THR A 112 4.33 8.60 -9.70
C THR A 112 4.98 8.88 -8.34
N LEU A 113 4.62 8.12 -7.30
CA LEU A 113 5.21 8.30 -5.98
C LEU A 113 6.71 7.97 -5.95
N ARG A 114 7.18 7.01 -6.74
CA ARG A 114 8.61 6.69 -6.88
C ARG A 114 9.38 7.77 -7.60
N VAL A 115 8.80 8.39 -8.62
CA VAL A 115 9.41 9.54 -9.31
C VAL A 115 9.52 10.74 -8.36
N ILE A 116 8.45 11.07 -7.64
CA ILE A 116 8.43 12.21 -6.69
C ILE A 116 9.33 11.95 -5.49
N ARG A 117 9.42 10.70 -5.02
CA ARG A 117 10.17 10.26 -3.83
C ARG A 117 10.90 8.95 -4.09
N PRO A 118 12.07 8.97 -4.75
CA PRO A 118 12.80 7.77 -5.19
C PRO A 118 13.12 6.77 -4.07
N LYS A 119 13.28 7.24 -2.83
CA LYS A 119 13.62 6.41 -1.66
C LYS A 119 12.40 5.92 -0.87
N ILE A 120 11.16 6.13 -1.37
CA ILE A 120 9.96 5.69 -0.66
C ILE A 120 9.89 4.16 -0.58
N THR A 121 9.56 3.63 0.59
CA THR A 121 9.33 2.19 0.79
C THR A 121 7.85 1.84 0.57
N LEU A 122 7.56 0.57 0.20
CA LEU A 122 6.18 0.10 0.03
C LEU A 122 5.31 0.34 1.27
N GLY A 123 5.89 0.21 2.46
CA GLY A 123 5.16 0.44 3.72
C GLY A 123 4.72 1.89 3.95
N ARG A 124 5.37 2.85 3.30
CA ARG A 124 5.03 4.28 3.40
C ARG A 124 4.19 4.80 2.24
N MET A 125 3.97 4.00 1.20
CA MET A 125 3.24 4.44 0.00
C MET A 125 1.81 4.90 0.32
N ALA A 126 1.07 4.17 1.14
CA ALA A 126 -0.29 4.54 1.53
C ALA A 126 -0.37 5.93 2.19
N THR A 127 0.61 6.29 3.03
CA THR A 127 0.66 7.60 3.70
C THR A 127 0.93 8.72 2.69
N HIS A 128 1.89 8.52 1.78
CA HIS A 128 2.22 9.52 0.77
C HIS A 128 1.13 9.67 -0.29
N TYR A 129 0.50 8.57 -0.71
CA TYR A 129 -0.65 8.59 -1.61
C TYR A 129 -1.75 9.52 -1.08
N ARG A 130 -2.15 9.38 0.19
CA ARG A 130 -3.18 10.22 0.81
C ARG A 130 -2.79 11.69 0.98
N ARG A 131 -1.48 12.01 1.03
CA ARG A 131 -0.96 13.37 1.21
C ARG A 131 -0.56 14.07 -0.08
N THR A 132 -0.71 13.41 -1.22
CA THR A 132 -0.39 13.97 -2.54
C THR A 132 -1.64 13.93 -3.41
N PHE A 133 -1.66 14.76 -4.45
CA PHE A 133 -2.78 14.81 -5.39
C PHE A 133 -2.94 13.50 -6.20
N VAL A 134 -1.97 12.59 -6.11
CA VAL A 134 -2.03 11.24 -6.69
C VAL A 134 -3.30 10.48 -6.29
N CYS A 135 -3.81 10.67 -5.07
CA CYS A 135 -5.06 10.03 -4.63
C CYS A 135 -6.31 10.57 -5.35
N LYS A 136 -6.25 11.78 -5.91
CA LYS A 136 -7.30 12.37 -6.74
C LYS A 136 -7.15 11.98 -8.20
N ASP A 137 -5.91 11.87 -8.69
CA ASP A 137 -5.62 11.46 -10.07
C ASP A 137 -5.92 9.97 -10.31
N TYR A 138 -5.63 9.12 -9.34
CA TYR A 138 -5.82 7.67 -9.41
C TYR A 138 -6.67 7.18 -8.22
N PRO A 139 -7.97 7.51 -8.18
CA PRO A 139 -8.82 7.21 -7.04
C PRO A 139 -9.01 5.70 -6.85
N GLY A 140 -9.12 5.27 -5.61
CA GLY A 140 -9.37 3.86 -5.28
C GLY A 140 -8.16 2.93 -5.43
N ALA A 141 -6.96 3.45 -5.71
CA ALA A 141 -5.75 2.64 -5.75
C ALA A 141 -5.47 1.99 -4.38
N ALA A 142 -5.26 0.68 -4.38
CA ALA A 142 -5.03 -0.10 -3.17
C ALA A 142 -3.56 -0.04 -2.74
N MET A 143 -3.22 0.88 -1.84
CA MET A 143 -1.85 1.26 -1.49
C MET A 143 -1.31 0.59 -0.21
N SER A 144 -1.95 -0.46 0.33
CA SER A 144 -1.39 -1.19 1.47
C SER A 144 -0.14 -1.97 1.07
N LYS A 145 0.84 -2.13 1.98
CA LYS A 145 2.10 -2.85 1.72
C LYS A 145 1.85 -4.24 1.14
N ASN A 146 0.91 -5.00 1.72
CA ASN A 146 0.63 -6.37 1.30
C ASN A 146 -0.05 -6.39 -0.08
N THR A 147 -1.03 -5.50 -0.32
CA THR A 147 -1.71 -5.40 -1.61
C THR A 147 -0.73 -5.02 -2.72
N LEU A 148 0.16 -4.05 -2.46
CA LEU A 148 1.19 -3.66 -3.42
C LEU A 148 2.19 -4.80 -3.68
N GLY A 149 2.62 -5.52 -2.63
CA GLY A 149 3.49 -6.68 -2.78
C GLY A 149 2.87 -7.76 -3.67
N ASN A 150 1.61 -8.10 -3.41
CA ASN A 150 0.87 -9.08 -4.22
C ASN A 150 0.67 -8.61 -5.67
N LEU A 151 0.38 -7.31 -5.89
CA LEU A 151 0.26 -6.74 -7.22
C LEU A 151 1.58 -6.86 -8.00
N LEU A 152 2.69 -6.43 -7.40
CA LEU A 152 4.01 -6.50 -8.02
C LEU A 152 4.42 -7.95 -8.34
N GLN A 153 4.09 -8.89 -7.46
CA GLN A 153 4.34 -10.32 -7.69
C GLN A 153 3.53 -10.82 -8.90
N ARG A 154 2.23 -10.52 -8.99
CA ARG A 154 1.39 -10.92 -10.13
C ARG A 154 1.90 -10.33 -11.45
N ILE A 155 2.22 -9.03 -11.47
CA ILE A 155 2.81 -8.38 -12.66
C ILE A 155 4.14 -9.07 -13.04
N GLY A 156 4.96 -9.40 -12.03
CA GLY A 156 6.22 -10.11 -12.23
C GLY A 156 6.06 -11.51 -12.82
N GLN A 157 5.00 -12.22 -12.47
CA GLN A 157 4.70 -13.58 -12.97
C GLN A 157 3.98 -13.60 -14.32
N ASP A 158 3.22 -12.56 -14.66
CA ASP A 158 2.46 -12.48 -15.92
C ASP A 158 3.35 -11.95 -17.06
N GLY A 159 4.07 -12.87 -17.69
CA GLY A 159 4.94 -12.54 -18.83
C GLY A 159 4.18 -12.06 -20.06
N ASN A 160 2.93 -12.52 -20.26
CA ASN A 160 2.14 -12.16 -21.44
C ASN A 160 1.70 -10.68 -21.35
N LYS A 161 1.13 -10.25 -20.24
CA LYS A 161 0.73 -8.84 -20.06
C LYS A 161 1.92 -7.88 -20.16
N ARG A 162 3.11 -8.29 -19.65
CA ARG A 162 4.31 -7.47 -19.82
C ARG A 162 4.72 -7.37 -21.27
N LYS A 163 4.66 -8.49 -22.04
CA LYS A 163 4.94 -8.50 -23.46
C LYS A 163 3.96 -7.59 -24.22
N ASP A 164 2.67 -7.70 -23.94
CA ASP A 164 1.63 -6.88 -24.57
C ASP A 164 1.86 -5.39 -24.29
N PHE A 165 2.22 -5.05 -23.05
CA PHE A 165 2.59 -3.68 -22.68
C PHE A 165 3.78 -3.14 -23.46
N TYR A 166 4.86 -3.94 -23.58
CA TYR A 166 6.02 -3.53 -24.36
C TYR A 166 5.70 -3.42 -25.85
N GLN A 167 4.86 -4.29 -26.39
CA GLN A 167 4.40 -4.18 -27.78
C GLN A 167 3.62 -2.91 -28.04
N LEU A 168 2.70 -2.53 -27.16
CA LEU A 168 1.99 -1.25 -27.25
C LEU A 168 2.96 -0.06 -27.23
N ARG A 169 3.91 -0.05 -26.29
CA ARG A 169 4.90 1.03 -26.18
C ARG A 169 5.79 1.12 -27.42
N ILE A 170 6.28 -0.01 -27.95
CA ILE A 170 7.12 -0.04 -29.15
C ILE A 170 6.32 0.44 -30.37
N SER A 171 5.04 0.02 -30.49
CA SER A 171 4.18 0.45 -31.62
C SER A 171 3.87 1.95 -31.61
N SER A 172 4.01 2.61 -30.46
CA SER A 172 3.79 4.07 -30.35
C SER A 172 5.01 4.91 -30.69
N VAL A 173 6.18 4.27 -30.85
CA VAL A 173 7.41 4.98 -31.26
C VAL A 173 7.34 5.30 -32.73
N ALA A 174 7.62 6.55 -33.11
CA ALA A 174 7.63 6.99 -34.49
C ALA A 174 8.75 6.29 -35.28
N GLU A 175 8.55 6.06 -36.58
CA GLU A 175 9.52 5.33 -37.43
C GLU A 175 10.90 5.99 -37.52
N ASP A 176 10.98 7.29 -37.30
CA ASP A 176 12.21 8.08 -37.30
C ASP A 176 12.88 8.20 -35.91
N HIS A 177 12.24 7.63 -34.87
CA HIS A 177 12.80 7.61 -33.53
C HIS A 177 13.67 6.39 -33.30
N HIS A 178 14.63 6.50 -32.40
CA HIS A 178 15.55 5.44 -32.03
C HIS A 178 15.34 5.05 -30.56
N ILE A 179 15.19 3.76 -30.31
CA ILE A 179 15.16 3.25 -28.93
C ILE A 179 16.58 2.95 -28.49
N ALA A 180 17.05 3.63 -27.46
CA ALA A 180 18.29 3.30 -26.78
C ALA A 180 18.06 2.25 -25.70
N ILE A 181 18.84 1.16 -25.71
CA ILE A 181 18.78 0.13 -24.67
C ILE A 181 20.10 0.15 -23.88
N ASP A 182 20.01 0.40 -22.60
CA ASP A 182 21.18 0.37 -21.69
C ASP A 182 21.00 -0.67 -20.59
N GLY A 183 22.09 -1.37 -20.28
CA GLY A 183 22.16 -2.36 -19.22
C GLY A 183 22.93 -1.85 -18.01
N THR A 184 22.35 -1.89 -16.83
CA THR A 184 23.04 -1.56 -15.60
C THR A 184 22.97 -2.67 -14.57
N LEU A 185 24.01 -2.79 -13.74
CA LEU A 185 24.07 -3.72 -12.64
C LEU A 185 23.68 -3.03 -11.34
N LYS A 186 22.72 -3.60 -10.64
CA LYS A 186 22.29 -3.12 -9.31
C LYS A 186 22.72 -4.10 -8.24
N GLN A 187 23.43 -3.62 -7.24
CA GLN A 187 23.82 -4.43 -6.09
C GLN A 187 22.59 -5.01 -5.42
N ASN A 188 22.61 -6.31 -5.18
CA ASN A 188 21.57 -7.04 -4.46
C ASN A 188 22.05 -7.41 -3.06
N THR A 189 21.28 -7.00 -2.05
CA THR A 189 21.49 -7.37 -0.66
C THR A 189 20.42 -8.35 -0.15
N SER A 190 19.48 -8.76 -1.01
CA SER A 190 18.44 -9.74 -0.68
C SER A 190 19.01 -11.15 -0.74
N ILE A 191 18.72 -11.95 0.28
CA ILE A 191 19.08 -13.38 0.35
C ILE A 191 18.07 -14.29 -0.36
N VAL A 192 16.93 -13.74 -0.80
CA VAL A 192 15.82 -14.48 -1.41
C VAL A 192 15.58 -14.10 -2.87
N ASN A 193 16.51 -13.40 -3.50
CA ASN A 193 16.37 -12.96 -4.89
C ASN A 193 17.18 -13.88 -5.81
N ASP A 194 16.50 -14.78 -6.49
CA ASP A 194 17.09 -15.80 -7.39
C ASP A 194 17.61 -15.19 -8.71
N LEU A 195 17.22 -13.94 -9.05
CA LEU A 195 17.68 -13.23 -10.24
C LEU A 195 19.09 -12.63 -10.07
N SER A 196 19.65 -12.69 -8.87
CA SER A 196 20.97 -12.14 -8.62
C SER A 196 22.07 -13.16 -8.86
N ALA A 197 23.13 -12.71 -9.50
CA ALA A 197 24.31 -13.53 -9.76
C ALA A 197 25.60 -12.72 -9.50
N TYR A 198 26.71 -13.43 -9.27
CA TYR A 198 28.01 -12.79 -9.23
C TYR A 198 28.48 -12.49 -10.64
N SER A 199 28.69 -11.20 -10.92
CA SER A 199 29.40 -10.76 -12.13
C SER A 199 30.90 -10.58 -11.84
N TYR A 200 31.70 -10.37 -12.88
CA TYR A 200 33.12 -10.01 -12.68
C TYR A 200 33.29 -8.71 -11.89
N LYS A 201 32.35 -7.77 -12.02
CA LYS A 201 32.31 -6.52 -11.25
C LYS A 201 31.90 -6.77 -9.79
N ALA A 202 30.95 -7.67 -9.56
CA ALA A 202 30.51 -8.04 -8.22
C ALA A 202 31.61 -8.79 -7.43
N ARG A 203 32.42 -9.61 -8.11
CA ARG A 203 33.55 -10.31 -7.46
C ARG A 203 34.50 -9.36 -6.76
N THR A 204 34.75 -8.18 -7.33
CA THR A 204 35.60 -7.17 -6.73
C THR A 204 34.93 -6.45 -5.56
N ARG A 205 33.59 -6.47 -5.50
CA ARG A 205 32.76 -5.86 -4.45
C ARG A 205 32.28 -6.84 -3.39
N GLY A 206 32.44 -8.15 -3.62
CA GLY A 206 32.00 -9.18 -2.68
C GLY A 206 30.50 -9.33 -2.54
N CYS A 207 29.69 -8.91 -3.52
CA CYS A 207 28.23 -9.00 -3.49
C CYS A 207 27.68 -9.51 -4.83
N SER A 208 26.44 -10.02 -4.79
CA SER A 208 25.68 -10.36 -5.99
C SER A 208 25.02 -9.11 -6.60
N GLU A 209 24.74 -9.13 -7.89
CA GLU A 209 24.11 -8.06 -8.64
C GLU A 209 22.93 -8.57 -9.47
N VAL A 210 21.96 -7.70 -9.72
CA VAL A 210 20.85 -7.93 -10.65
C VAL A 210 21.07 -7.04 -11.86
N SER A 211 21.00 -7.62 -13.06
CA SER A 211 21.03 -6.86 -14.32
C SER A 211 19.66 -6.22 -14.55
N VAL A 212 19.65 -4.95 -14.85
CA VAL A 212 18.45 -4.18 -15.21
C VAL A 212 18.69 -3.55 -16.58
N LEU A 213 17.78 -3.79 -17.50
CA LEU A 213 17.77 -3.17 -18.81
C LEU A 213 16.81 -1.98 -18.81
N TYR A 214 17.25 -0.85 -19.30
CA TYR A 214 16.44 0.32 -19.54
C TYR A 214 16.30 0.53 -21.04
N ALA A 215 15.08 0.84 -21.49
CA ALA A 215 14.82 1.28 -22.84
C ALA A 215 14.36 2.74 -22.78
N TYR A 216 14.93 3.57 -23.63
CA TYR A 216 14.64 5.01 -23.74
C TYR A 216 14.17 5.28 -25.16
N ASP A 217 13.15 6.08 -25.26
CA ASP A 217 12.63 6.68 -26.48
C ASP A 217 12.95 8.16 -26.52
#